data_9de5eda6b6707a442bfcb653d5c9a903
#
_entry.id   9de5eda6b6707a442bfcb653d5c9a903
#
_cell.length_a   1.000
_cell.length_b   1.000
_cell.length_c   1.000
_cell.angle_alpha   90.00
_cell.angle_beta   90.00
_cell.angle_gamma   90.00
#
_symmetry.space_group_name_H-M   'P 1'
#
loop_
_entity.id
_entity.type
_entity.pdbx_description
1 polymer ?
#
loop_
_entity_poly.entity_id
_entity_poly.type
_entity_poly.pdbx_seq_one_letter_code
_entity_poly.pdbx_strand_id
1 'polypeptide(L)'
;MNRITTYIRQSLQDIYPPEEVRALSMLICCDILGVDALDIYMGKDIILSACKQRELENIIFRLQKNEPIQYIRGYAEFGGRNFRVAPGVLIPRPETAELVSLIVKENPDARCLLDIGTGSGCIAISLSKSLPGARVDAWDISEEALAIARKNNEELDAQVTFCRQDVFSADGMQSGSYDIIVSNPPYVTETEKREMEANVLDWEPELALFVPDEDPLRFYRRIAELGRELLRPDGKLYFEINQAYGQDMIRMIEMNQYRDVRVIKDIFGKDRILT
;
A
#
# COMPACT_ATOMS: atom_id res chain seq x y z
N MET A 1 -9.94 -0.38 -34.91
CA MET A 1 -9.88 -0.71 -33.48
C MET A 1 -9.80 -2.24 -33.39
N ASN A 2 -8.87 -2.77 -32.59
CA ASN A 2 -8.63 -4.20 -32.46
C ASN A 2 -9.84 -4.90 -31.82
N ARG A 3 -10.16 -6.14 -32.24
CA ARG A 3 -11.32 -6.91 -31.71
C ARG A 3 -11.23 -7.12 -30.19
N ILE A 4 -10.03 -7.35 -29.65
CA ILE A 4 -9.81 -7.59 -28.21
C ILE A 4 -10.17 -6.35 -27.42
N THR A 5 -9.61 -5.18 -27.77
CA THR A 5 -9.90 -3.92 -27.10
C THR A 5 -11.35 -3.49 -27.24
N THR A 6 -12.00 -3.84 -28.35
CA THR A 6 -13.44 -3.62 -28.55
C THR A 6 -14.26 -4.48 -27.58
N TYR A 7 -13.90 -5.76 -27.45
CA TYR A 7 -14.55 -6.69 -26.53
C TYR A 7 -14.41 -6.22 -25.07
N ILE A 8 -13.18 -5.88 -24.64
CA ILE A 8 -12.92 -5.38 -23.27
C ILE A 8 -13.78 -4.15 -23.00
N ARG A 9 -13.77 -3.16 -23.93
CA ARG A 9 -14.54 -1.94 -23.76
C ARG A 9 -16.04 -2.20 -23.65
N GLN A 10 -16.62 -3.02 -24.53
CA GLN A 10 -18.04 -3.34 -24.51
C GLN A 10 -18.44 -4.07 -23.22
N SER A 11 -17.54 -4.87 -22.67
CA SER A 11 -17.79 -5.65 -21.44
C SER A 11 -17.69 -4.83 -20.16
N LEU A 12 -16.93 -3.70 -20.16
CA LEU A 12 -16.61 -2.93 -18.95
C LEU A 12 -17.15 -1.49 -18.95
N GLN A 13 -17.65 -0.98 -20.08
CA GLN A 13 -18.05 0.44 -20.23
C GLN A 13 -19.20 0.88 -19.33
N ASP A 14 -20.04 -0.04 -18.86
CA ASP A 14 -21.16 0.25 -17.96
C ASP A 14 -20.76 0.18 -16.48
N ILE A 15 -19.51 -0.20 -16.18
CA ILE A 15 -18.98 -0.41 -14.81
C ILE A 15 -17.87 0.60 -14.51
N TYR A 16 -16.99 0.86 -15.47
CA TYR A 16 -15.81 1.70 -15.28
C TYR A 16 -15.85 2.95 -16.19
N PRO A 17 -15.28 4.08 -15.76
CA PRO A 17 -15.11 5.27 -16.60
C PRO A 17 -14.32 4.98 -17.90
N PRO A 18 -14.56 5.72 -18.98
CA PRO A 18 -13.90 5.44 -20.27
C PRO A 18 -12.37 5.47 -20.26
N GLU A 19 -11.76 6.36 -19.47
CA GLU A 19 -10.32 6.43 -19.26
C GLU A 19 -9.77 5.19 -18.53
N GLU A 20 -10.47 4.71 -17.53
CA GLU A 20 -10.09 3.52 -16.79
C GLU A 20 -10.23 2.26 -17.66
N VAL A 21 -11.32 2.13 -18.42
CA VAL A 21 -11.48 1.04 -19.40
C VAL A 21 -10.34 1.02 -20.42
N ARG A 22 -9.84 2.20 -20.81
CA ARG A 22 -8.69 2.30 -21.72
C ARG A 22 -7.41 1.80 -21.04
N ALA A 23 -7.16 2.22 -19.82
CA ALA A 23 -6.00 1.77 -19.02
C ALA A 23 -6.04 0.27 -18.77
N LEU A 24 -7.18 -0.26 -18.32
CA LEU A 24 -7.41 -1.70 -18.13
C LEU A 24 -7.19 -2.48 -19.42
N SER A 25 -7.70 -1.96 -20.57
CA SER A 25 -7.51 -2.63 -21.87
C SER A 25 -6.03 -2.78 -22.23
N MET A 26 -5.23 -1.73 -22.03
CA MET A 26 -3.80 -1.78 -22.31
C MET A 26 -3.07 -2.72 -21.36
N LEU A 27 -3.37 -2.66 -20.08
CA LEU A 27 -2.79 -3.54 -19.05
C LEU A 27 -3.13 -5.00 -19.32
N ILE A 28 -4.39 -5.33 -19.57
CA ILE A 28 -4.82 -6.70 -19.88
C ILE A 28 -4.12 -7.22 -21.14
N CYS A 29 -4.12 -6.43 -22.20
CA CYS A 29 -3.52 -6.86 -23.46
C CYS A 29 -2.01 -7.02 -23.37
N CYS A 30 -1.30 -6.02 -22.81
CA CYS A 30 0.15 -6.00 -22.84
C CYS A 30 0.78 -6.80 -21.70
N ASP A 31 0.36 -6.55 -20.47
CA ASP A 31 0.99 -7.16 -19.28
C ASP A 31 0.55 -8.61 -19.08
N ILE A 32 -0.76 -8.89 -19.24
CA ILE A 32 -1.28 -10.21 -18.90
C ILE A 32 -1.26 -11.12 -20.13
N LEU A 33 -1.81 -10.64 -21.25
CA LEU A 33 -1.89 -11.46 -22.46
C LEU A 33 -0.62 -11.42 -23.32
N GLY A 34 0.34 -10.55 -23.02
CA GLY A 34 1.61 -10.44 -23.74
C GLY A 34 1.45 -10.01 -25.20
N VAL A 35 0.50 -9.15 -25.49
CA VAL A 35 0.26 -8.56 -26.81
C VAL A 35 1.13 -7.32 -26.96
N ASP A 36 1.77 -7.17 -28.12
CA ASP A 36 2.58 -5.98 -28.38
C ASP A 36 1.71 -4.70 -28.44
N ALA A 37 2.09 -3.68 -27.70
CA ALA A 37 1.39 -2.42 -27.63
C ALA A 37 1.29 -1.75 -29.01
N LEU A 38 2.34 -1.86 -29.84
CA LEU A 38 2.35 -1.31 -31.20
C LEU A 38 1.27 -1.96 -32.08
N ASP A 39 1.09 -3.28 -31.94
CA ASP A 39 0.05 -4.01 -32.69
C ASP A 39 -1.37 -3.56 -32.30
N ILE A 40 -1.56 -3.22 -31.04
CA ILE A 40 -2.82 -2.64 -30.55
C ILE A 40 -3.03 -1.24 -31.13
N TYR A 41 -2.03 -0.37 -31.07
CA TYR A 41 -2.11 1.00 -31.62
C TYR A 41 -2.34 1.02 -33.12
N MET A 42 -1.71 0.10 -33.85
CA MET A 42 -1.88 -0.05 -35.31
C MET A 42 -3.23 -0.70 -35.67
N GLY A 43 -4.00 -1.14 -34.71
CA GLY A 43 -5.31 -1.76 -34.95
C GLY A 43 -5.24 -3.12 -35.65
N LYS A 44 -4.09 -3.83 -35.53
CA LYS A 44 -3.95 -5.16 -36.10
C LYS A 44 -4.97 -6.12 -35.51
N ASP A 45 -5.49 -7.02 -36.35
CA ASP A 45 -6.37 -8.09 -35.91
C ASP A 45 -5.52 -9.20 -35.25
N ILE A 46 -5.60 -9.28 -33.91
CA ILE A 46 -4.83 -10.21 -33.10
C ILE A 46 -5.72 -11.40 -32.78
N ILE A 47 -5.27 -12.60 -33.12
CA ILE A 47 -5.94 -13.83 -32.81
C ILE A 47 -5.30 -14.43 -31.55
N LEU A 48 -6.07 -14.49 -30.46
CA LEU A 48 -5.64 -15.14 -29.23
C LEU A 48 -5.71 -16.65 -29.36
N SER A 49 -4.77 -17.36 -28.73
CA SER A 49 -4.93 -18.79 -28.53
C SER A 49 -6.14 -19.11 -27.65
N ALA A 50 -6.69 -20.30 -27.74
CA ALA A 50 -7.84 -20.71 -26.93
C ALA A 50 -7.57 -20.60 -25.40
N CYS A 51 -6.32 -20.71 -24.97
CA CYS A 51 -5.93 -20.51 -23.58
C CYS A 51 -6.02 -19.03 -23.20
N LYS A 52 -5.42 -18.14 -23.98
CA LYS A 52 -5.46 -16.68 -23.74
C LYS A 52 -6.87 -16.10 -23.88
N GLN A 53 -7.69 -16.69 -24.74
CA GLN A 53 -9.10 -16.28 -24.84
C GLN A 53 -9.85 -16.58 -23.54
N ARG A 54 -9.69 -17.78 -22.99
CA ARG A 54 -10.31 -18.14 -21.68
C ARG A 54 -9.76 -17.31 -20.53
N GLU A 55 -8.48 -16.98 -20.57
CA GLU A 55 -7.85 -16.08 -19.60
C GLU A 55 -8.47 -14.68 -19.65
N LEU A 56 -8.63 -14.11 -20.85
CA LEU A 56 -9.32 -12.84 -21.05
C LEU A 56 -10.75 -12.86 -20.51
N GLU A 57 -11.51 -13.88 -20.84
CA GLU A 57 -12.90 -14.04 -20.37
C GLU A 57 -12.98 -14.12 -18.85
N ASN A 58 -12.05 -14.85 -18.20
CA ASN A 58 -11.96 -14.92 -16.75
C ASN A 58 -11.60 -13.56 -16.13
N ILE A 59 -10.64 -12.82 -16.70
CA ILE A 59 -10.28 -11.47 -16.24
C ILE A 59 -11.49 -10.54 -16.31
N ILE A 60 -12.19 -10.52 -17.43
CA ILE A 60 -13.39 -9.70 -17.61
C ILE A 60 -14.47 -10.06 -16.58
N PHE A 61 -14.72 -11.34 -16.37
CA PHE A 61 -15.69 -11.80 -15.37
C PHE A 61 -15.35 -11.35 -13.95
N ARG A 62 -14.06 -11.36 -13.57
CA ARG A 62 -13.58 -10.88 -12.26
C ARG A 62 -13.71 -9.36 -12.15
N LEU A 63 -13.33 -8.61 -13.17
CA LEU A 63 -13.49 -7.14 -13.22
C LEU A 63 -14.97 -6.73 -13.14
N GLN A 64 -15.88 -7.47 -13.78
CA GLN A 64 -17.31 -7.22 -13.67
C GLN A 64 -17.86 -7.42 -12.25
N LYS A 65 -17.10 -8.04 -11.36
CA LYS A 65 -17.37 -8.14 -9.93
C LYS A 65 -16.60 -7.11 -9.09
N ASN A 66 -16.10 -6.08 -9.73
CA ASN A 66 -15.26 -5.03 -9.11
C ASN A 66 -13.97 -5.56 -8.47
N GLU A 67 -13.49 -6.76 -8.83
CA GLU A 67 -12.23 -7.26 -8.29
C GLU A 67 -11.06 -6.39 -8.80
N PRO A 68 -10.21 -5.87 -7.91
CA PRO A 68 -9.07 -5.03 -8.32
C PRO A 68 -8.16 -5.76 -9.31
N ILE A 69 -7.77 -5.06 -10.37
CA ILE A 69 -6.88 -5.64 -11.40
C ILE A 69 -5.56 -6.12 -10.81
N GLN A 70 -5.08 -5.49 -9.73
CA GLN A 70 -3.88 -5.89 -9.01
C GLN A 70 -4.02 -7.28 -8.39
N TYR A 71 -5.18 -7.61 -7.81
CA TYR A 71 -5.45 -8.96 -7.31
C TYR A 71 -5.61 -9.98 -8.44
N ILE A 72 -6.18 -9.55 -9.59
CA ILE A 72 -6.32 -10.41 -10.76
C ILE A 72 -4.96 -10.81 -11.31
N ARG A 73 -4.03 -9.88 -11.44
CA ARG A 73 -2.67 -10.13 -11.93
C ARG A 73 -1.70 -10.64 -10.87
N GLY A 74 -2.08 -10.53 -9.58
CA GLY A 74 -1.32 -11.04 -8.45
C GLY A 74 -0.20 -10.12 -7.97
N TYR A 75 -0.03 -8.93 -8.51
CA TYR A 75 0.98 -7.96 -8.08
C TYR A 75 0.55 -6.51 -8.29
N ALA A 76 1.15 -5.62 -7.51
CA ALA A 76 1.07 -4.16 -7.65
C ALA A 76 2.48 -3.57 -7.77
N GLU A 77 2.62 -2.53 -8.57
CA GLU A 77 3.87 -1.77 -8.65
C GLU A 77 3.95 -0.79 -7.48
N PHE A 78 5.10 -0.73 -6.81
CA PHE A 78 5.38 0.21 -5.74
C PHE A 78 6.87 0.58 -5.72
N GLY A 79 7.19 1.86 -5.84
CA GLY A 79 8.56 2.35 -5.82
C GLY A 79 9.45 1.68 -6.88
N GLY A 80 8.92 1.41 -8.08
CA GLY A 80 9.62 0.77 -9.20
C GLY A 80 9.86 -0.73 -9.01
N ARG A 81 9.15 -1.39 -8.08
CA ARG A 81 9.21 -2.84 -7.84
C ARG A 81 7.81 -3.46 -7.88
N ASN A 82 7.73 -4.72 -8.27
CA ASN A 82 6.47 -5.47 -8.23
C ASN A 82 6.34 -6.20 -6.90
N PHE A 83 5.28 -5.92 -6.17
CA PHE A 83 4.92 -6.59 -4.93
C PHE A 83 3.73 -7.51 -5.15
N ARG A 84 3.84 -8.76 -4.71
CA ARG A 84 2.67 -9.66 -4.68
C ARG A 84 1.58 -9.07 -3.81
N VAL A 85 0.37 -9.16 -4.33
CA VAL A 85 -0.85 -8.81 -3.61
C VAL A 85 -1.93 -9.86 -3.85
N ALA A 86 -2.76 -10.06 -2.86
CA ALA A 86 -3.94 -10.94 -2.93
C ALA A 86 -4.97 -10.40 -1.92
N PRO A 87 -6.22 -10.86 -1.94
CA PRO A 87 -7.15 -10.60 -0.84
C PRO A 87 -6.50 -10.90 0.50
N GLY A 88 -6.65 -9.97 1.46
CA GLY A 88 -5.99 -10.04 2.77
C GLY A 88 -4.86 -9.02 2.99
N VAL A 89 -4.40 -8.32 1.94
CA VAL A 89 -3.48 -7.18 2.08
C VAL A 89 -4.00 -5.95 1.34
N LEU A 90 -3.78 -4.78 1.92
CA LEU A 90 -4.01 -3.51 1.22
C LEU A 90 -3.14 -3.45 -0.05
N ILE A 91 -3.71 -3.05 -1.17
CA ILE A 91 -2.96 -2.79 -2.39
C ILE A 91 -2.06 -1.56 -2.16
N PRO A 92 -0.73 -1.66 -2.33
CA PRO A 92 0.17 -0.52 -2.15
C PRO A 92 -0.25 0.70 -2.98
N ARG A 93 -0.30 1.87 -2.33
CA ARG A 93 -0.69 3.13 -2.98
C ARG A 93 0.55 3.90 -3.43
N PRO A 94 0.48 4.60 -4.59
CA PRO A 94 1.59 5.41 -5.08
C PRO A 94 2.07 6.47 -4.08
N GLU A 95 1.14 7.09 -3.33
CA GLU A 95 1.42 8.11 -2.33
C GLU A 95 2.28 7.57 -1.18
N THR A 96 2.09 6.31 -0.81
CA THR A 96 2.92 5.65 0.22
C THR A 96 4.39 5.53 -0.22
N ALA A 97 4.68 5.50 -1.53
CA ALA A 97 6.06 5.50 -2.01
C ALA A 97 6.78 6.85 -1.77
N GLU A 98 6.02 7.95 -1.67
CA GLU A 98 6.57 9.25 -1.29
C GLU A 98 7.06 9.24 0.16
N LEU A 99 6.32 8.58 1.07
CA LEU A 99 6.73 8.38 2.46
C LEU A 99 8.07 7.64 2.54
N VAL A 100 8.23 6.53 1.82
CA VAL A 100 9.49 5.79 1.75
C VAL A 100 10.64 6.67 1.22
N SER A 101 10.38 7.40 0.14
CA SER A 101 11.38 8.28 -0.48
C SER A 101 11.83 9.40 0.47
N LEU A 102 10.89 9.96 1.22
CA LEU A 102 11.17 10.99 2.24
C LEU A 102 12.06 10.42 3.35
N ILE A 103 11.71 9.26 3.90
CA ILE A 103 12.47 8.60 4.97
C ILE A 103 13.91 8.37 4.54
N VAL A 104 14.13 7.78 3.36
CA VAL A 104 15.46 7.50 2.83
C VAL A 104 16.27 8.78 2.63
N LYS A 105 15.64 9.82 2.08
CA LYS A 105 16.28 11.12 1.83
C LYS A 105 16.71 11.82 3.12
N GLU A 106 15.88 11.76 4.15
CA GLU A 106 16.12 12.47 5.41
C GLU A 106 17.00 11.69 6.39
N ASN A 107 17.13 10.38 6.22
CA ASN A 107 17.81 9.50 7.15
C ASN A 107 18.71 8.47 6.43
N PRO A 108 19.69 8.92 5.62
CA PRO A 108 20.53 7.99 4.85
C PRO A 108 21.40 7.08 5.73
N ASP A 109 21.61 7.45 6.98
CA ASP A 109 22.43 6.73 7.95
C ASP A 109 21.62 5.90 8.96
N ALA A 110 20.30 5.83 8.83
CA ALA A 110 19.45 5.02 9.71
C ALA A 110 19.85 3.54 9.68
N ARG A 111 19.89 2.91 10.86
CA ARG A 111 20.38 1.53 11.03
C ARG A 111 19.32 0.56 11.54
N CYS A 112 18.33 1.04 12.24
CA CYS A 112 17.27 0.20 12.83
C CYS A 112 15.91 0.85 12.57
N LEU A 113 15.09 0.19 11.77
CA LEU A 113 13.77 0.69 11.39
C LEU A 113 12.68 -0.31 11.77
N LEU A 114 11.51 0.20 12.09
CA LEU A 114 10.31 -0.59 12.37
C LEU A 114 9.16 -0.08 11.50
N ASP A 115 8.55 -0.99 10.73
CA ASP A 115 7.31 -0.76 9.98
C ASP A 115 6.14 -1.42 10.71
N ILE A 116 5.16 -0.63 11.13
CA ILE A 116 3.99 -1.11 11.88
C ILE A 116 2.76 -1.12 10.97
N GLY A 117 2.11 -2.29 10.86
CA GLY A 117 1.03 -2.52 9.90
C GLY A 117 1.58 -2.72 8.49
N THR A 118 2.55 -3.61 8.35
CA THR A 118 3.37 -3.74 7.12
C THR A 118 2.59 -4.24 5.90
N GLY A 119 1.45 -4.92 6.08
CA GLY A 119 0.62 -5.44 5.00
C GLY A 119 1.40 -6.34 4.03
N SER A 120 1.52 -5.90 2.79
CA SER A 120 2.31 -6.60 1.77
C SER A 120 3.83 -6.53 1.96
N GLY A 121 4.31 -5.77 2.95
CA GLY A 121 5.72 -5.50 3.18
C GLY A 121 6.31 -4.37 2.31
N CYS A 122 5.49 -3.64 1.57
CA CYS A 122 5.97 -2.68 0.57
C CYS A 122 6.83 -1.56 1.16
N ILE A 123 6.50 -1.02 2.35
CA ILE A 123 7.30 -0.02 3.05
C ILE A 123 8.60 -0.64 3.56
N ALA A 124 8.49 -1.70 4.40
CA ALA A 124 9.64 -2.34 5.05
C ALA A 124 10.68 -2.84 4.03
N ILE A 125 10.23 -3.54 2.98
CA ILE A 125 11.10 -4.10 1.94
C ILE A 125 11.75 -2.97 1.13
N SER A 126 11.01 -1.91 0.79
CA SER A 126 11.57 -0.78 0.05
C SER A 126 12.61 -0.02 0.88
N LEU A 127 12.40 0.13 2.19
CA LEU A 127 13.40 0.70 3.11
C LEU A 127 14.64 -0.19 3.21
N SER A 128 14.48 -1.51 3.38
CA SER A 128 15.60 -2.47 3.41
C SER A 128 16.45 -2.43 2.13
N LYS A 129 15.82 -2.30 0.97
CA LYS A 129 16.52 -2.20 -0.32
C LYS A 129 17.19 -0.83 -0.54
N SER A 130 16.67 0.23 0.07
CA SER A 130 17.16 1.61 -0.13
C SER A 130 18.19 2.04 0.91
N LEU A 131 18.24 1.37 2.07
CA LEU A 131 19.20 1.63 3.16
C LEU A 131 20.05 0.39 3.43
N PRO A 132 21.09 0.14 2.61
CA PRO A 132 21.93 -1.04 2.75
C PRO A 132 22.58 -1.14 4.13
N GLY A 133 22.46 -2.30 4.78
CA GLY A 133 22.99 -2.56 6.11
C GLY A 133 22.10 -2.08 7.26
N ALA A 134 20.93 -1.51 6.98
CA ALA A 134 19.93 -1.27 8.00
C ALA A 134 19.20 -2.58 8.37
N ARG A 135 18.94 -2.78 9.66
CA ARG A 135 18.00 -3.78 10.16
C ARG A 135 16.60 -3.21 10.05
N VAL A 136 15.72 -3.91 9.36
CA VAL A 136 14.31 -3.55 9.24
C VAL A 136 13.46 -4.65 9.85
N ASP A 137 12.72 -4.29 10.88
CA ASP A 137 11.72 -5.13 11.50
C ASP A 137 10.32 -4.66 11.01
N ALA A 138 9.39 -5.59 10.85
CA ALA A 138 8.05 -5.29 10.33
C ALA A 138 6.99 -6.06 11.12
N TRP A 139 5.94 -5.36 11.56
CA TRP A 139 4.86 -5.94 12.34
C TRP A 139 3.54 -5.89 11.57
N ASP A 140 2.77 -6.93 11.74
CA ASP A 140 1.36 -6.96 11.35
C ASP A 140 0.58 -7.88 12.29
N ILE A 141 -0.70 -7.62 12.47
CA ILE A 141 -1.59 -8.50 13.24
C ILE A 141 -2.04 -9.70 12.40
N SER A 142 -2.11 -9.53 11.07
CA SER A 142 -2.58 -10.53 10.12
C SER A 142 -1.45 -11.47 9.69
N GLU A 143 -1.58 -12.75 10.03
CA GLU A 143 -0.64 -13.78 9.53
C GLU A 143 -0.76 -13.98 8.01
N GLU A 144 -1.93 -13.73 7.43
CA GLU A 144 -2.14 -13.78 5.98
C GLU A 144 -1.34 -12.69 5.27
N ALA A 145 -1.37 -11.46 5.81
CA ALA A 145 -0.55 -10.36 5.30
C ALA A 145 0.94 -10.67 5.43
N LEU A 146 1.38 -11.17 6.58
CA LEU A 146 2.78 -11.56 6.80
C LEU A 146 3.24 -12.69 5.87
N ALA A 147 2.36 -13.61 5.51
CA ALA A 147 2.69 -14.66 4.54
C ALA A 147 2.98 -14.08 3.15
N ILE A 148 2.24 -13.05 2.73
CA ILE A 148 2.47 -12.33 1.48
C ILE A 148 3.75 -11.50 1.58
N ALA A 149 3.95 -10.78 2.68
CA ALA A 149 5.14 -9.97 2.91
C ALA A 149 6.43 -10.80 2.88
N ARG A 150 6.44 -11.99 3.50
CA ARG A 150 7.58 -12.92 3.45
C ARG A 150 7.88 -13.38 2.02
N LYS A 151 6.87 -13.68 1.19
CA LYS A 151 7.07 -14.01 -0.22
C LYS A 151 7.66 -12.84 -1.00
N ASN A 152 7.17 -11.63 -0.77
CA ASN A 152 7.73 -10.44 -1.37
C ASN A 152 9.20 -10.22 -0.97
N ASN A 153 9.51 -10.46 0.30
CA ASN A 153 10.88 -10.35 0.81
C ASN A 153 11.83 -11.33 0.12
N GLU A 154 11.40 -12.57 -0.08
CA GLU A 154 12.17 -13.59 -0.80
C GLU A 154 12.34 -13.22 -2.28
N GLU A 155 11.25 -12.86 -2.96
CA GLU A 155 11.28 -12.56 -4.41
C GLU A 155 12.06 -11.29 -4.75
N LEU A 156 12.06 -10.32 -3.85
CA LEU A 156 12.80 -9.06 -4.00
C LEU A 156 14.21 -9.12 -3.39
N ASP A 157 14.63 -10.28 -2.87
CA ASP A 157 15.92 -10.44 -2.19
C ASP A 157 16.18 -9.32 -1.16
N ALA A 158 15.22 -9.12 -0.26
CA ALA A 158 15.29 -8.16 0.83
C ALA A 158 15.54 -8.86 2.16
N GLN A 159 15.92 -8.09 3.19
CA GLN A 159 16.23 -8.63 4.52
C GLN A 159 15.40 -7.91 5.58
N VAL A 160 14.14 -8.34 5.70
CA VAL A 160 13.20 -7.81 6.70
C VAL A 160 12.82 -8.93 7.67
N THR A 161 12.80 -8.60 8.96
CA THR A 161 12.32 -9.50 10.01
C THR A 161 10.85 -9.25 10.26
N PHE A 162 9.99 -10.22 9.95
CA PHE A 162 8.55 -10.11 10.14
C PHE A 162 8.09 -10.75 11.44
N CYS A 163 7.29 -10.03 12.21
CA CYS A 163 6.71 -10.48 13.47
C CYS A 163 5.20 -10.26 13.47
N ARG A 164 4.45 -11.28 13.89
CA ARG A 164 3.02 -11.11 14.19
C ARG A 164 2.88 -10.37 15.51
N GLN A 165 2.40 -9.13 15.45
CA GLN A 165 2.24 -8.28 16.61
C GLN A 165 0.99 -7.40 16.48
N ASP A 166 0.14 -7.46 17.50
CA ASP A 166 -0.92 -6.47 17.67
C ASP A 166 -0.33 -5.24 18.39
N VAL A 167 -0.45 -4.07 17.76
CA VAL A 167 0.05 -2.82 18.30
C VAL A 167 -0.57 -2.47 19.66
N PHE A 168 -1.81 -2.87 19.91
CA PHE A 168 -2.49 -2.62 21.18
C PHE A 168 -2.06 -3.54 22.32
N SER A 169 -1.36 -4.63 21.98
CA SER A 169 -0.82 -5.61 22.95
C SER A 169 0.71 -5.67 22.96
N ALA A 170 1.37 -4.68 22.38
CA ALA A 170 2.83 -4.61 22.26
C ALA A 170 3.46 -3.93 23.47
N ASP A 171 3.47 -4.62 24.62
CA ASP A 171 4.08 -4.13 25.85
C ASP A 171 5.38 -4.87 26.20
N GLY A 172 6.27 -4.23 26.95
CA GLY A 172 7.49 -4.85 27.50
C GLY A 172 8.59 -5.12 26.48
N MET A 173 8.61 -4.43 25.36
CA MET A 173 9.66 -4.57 24.34
C MET A 173 10.94 -3.81 24.75
N GLN A 174 12.06 -4.16 24.10
CA GLN A 174 13.35 -3.52 24.40
C GLN A 174 13.31 -2.04 24.03
N SER A 175 13.48 -1.18 25.02
CA SER A 175 13.50 0.28 24.88
C SER A 175 14.68 0.76 24.03
N GLY A 176 14.46 1.84 23.27
CA GLY A 176 15.52 2.52 22.53
C GLY A 176 16.15 1.69 21.40
N SER A 177 15.36 0.88 20.70
CA SER A 177 15.86 -0.07 19.68
C SER A 177 15.90 0.51 18.28
N TYR A 178 15.08 1.53 17.96
CA TYR A 178 14.87 1.99 16.58
C TYR A 178 15.28 3.45 16.38
N ASP A 179 15.86 3.72 15.22
CA ASP A 179 16.12 5.07 14.72
C ASP A 179 14.86 5.67 14.10
N ILE A 180 14.06 4.81 13.46
CA ILE A 180 12.84 5.19 12.75
C ILE A 180 11.72 4.18 13.05
N ILE A 181 10.54 4.73 13.33
CA ILE A 181 9.28 3.98 13.26
C ILE A 181 8.44 4.59 12.16
N VAL A 182 7.92 3.75 11.28
CA VAL A 182 7.02 4.16 10.20
C VAL A 182 5.74 3.35 10.24
N SER A 183 4.62 3.95 9.87
CA SER A 183 3.35 3.25 9.74
C SER A 183 2.43 3.93 8.73
N ASN A 184 1.73 3.12 7.96
CA ASN A 184 0.50 3.49 7.25
C ASN A 184 -0.66 2.71 7.89
N PRO A 185 -1.17 3.15 9.05
CA PRO A 185 -2.19 2.42 9.78
C PRO A 185 -3.58 2.67 9.18
N PRO A 186 -4.60 1.88 9.54
CA PRO A 186 -5.99 2.18 9.19
C PRO A 186 -6.39 3.59 9.63
N TYR A 187 -7.03 4.35 8.73
CA TYR A 187 -7.40 5.74 9.01
C TYR A 187 -8.71 6.21 8.35
N VAL A 188 -9.38 5.36 7.60
CA VAL A 188 -10.66 5.69 6.97
C VAL A 188 -11.77 5.50 8.00
N THR A 189 -12.57 6.54 8.21
CA THR A 189 -13.71 6.46 9.14
C THR A 189 -14.90 5.73 8.54
N GLU A 190 -15.82 5.22 9.38
CA GLU A 190 -17.04 4.57 8.91
C GLU A 190 -17.94 5.52 8.11
N THR A 191 -17.88 6.81 8.40
CA THR A 191 -18.59 7.84 7.62
C THR A 191 -18.00 7.97 6.21
N GLU A 192 -16.67 8.00 6.08
CA GLU A 192 -15.96 8.08 4.78
C GLU A 192 -16.14 6.82 3.94
N LYS A 193 -16.38 5.66 4.56
CA LYS A 193 -16.65 4.38 3.88
C LYS A 193 -17.75 4.50 2.82
N ARG A 194 -18.73 5.37 3.02
CA ARG A 194 -19.86 5.56 2.08
C ARG A 194 -19.48 6.21 0.75
N GLU A 195 -18.32 6.86 0.71
CA GLU A 195 -17.81 7.57 -0.47
C GLU A 195 -16.76 6.74 -1.24
N MET A 196 -16.42 5.55 -0.70
CA MET A 196 -15.40 4.69 -1.30
C MET A 196 -15.97 3.84 -2.45
N GLU A 197 -15.10 3.50 -3.37
CA GLU A 197 -15.44 2.67 -4.51
C GLU A 197 -15.63 1.20 -4.13
N ALA A 198 -16.51 0.51 -4.88
CA ALA A 198 -16.86 -0.88 -4.62
C ALA A 198 -15.66 -1.85 -4.70
N ASN A 199 -14.69 -1.58 -5.56
CA ASN A 199 -13.47 -2.38 -5.68
C ASN A 199 -12.62 -2.39 -4.39
N VAL A 200 -12.67 -1.30 -3.61
CA VAL A 200 -12.00 -1.23 -2.31
C VAL A 200 -12.86 -1.90 -1.23
N LEU A 201 -14.15 -1.54 -1.18
CA LEU A 201 -15.08 -2.00 -0.13
C LEU A 201 -15.30 -3.51 -0.15
N ASP A 202 -15.39 -4.11 -1.35
CA ASP A 202 -15.76 -5.51 -1.50
C ASP A 202 -14.53 -6.45 -1.43
N TRP A 203 -13.32 -5.93 -1.61
CA TRP A 203 -12.15 -6.76 -1.86
C TRP A 203 -10.96 -6.51 -0.93
N GLU A 204 -10.72 -5.27 -0.53
CA GLU A 204 -9.58 -4.97 0.35
C GLU A 204 -9.95 -5.22 1.83
N PRO A 205 -8.99 -5.61 2.68
CA PRO A 205 -9.30 -6.02 4.05
C PRO A 205 -9.78 -4.82 4.90
N GLU A 206 -10.96 -4.94 5.48
CA GLU A 206 -11.52 -3.90 6.36
C GLU A 206 -10.57 -3.53 7.52
N LEU A 207 -9.85 -4.52 8.04
CA LEU A 207 -8.86 -4.33 9.12
C LEU A 207 -7.73 -3.37 8.74
N ALA A 208 -7.39 -3.27 7.46
CA ALA A 208 -6.35 -2.38 6.96
C ALA A 208 -6.86 -0.97 6.60
N LEU A 209 -8.17 -0.75 6.61
CA LEU A 209 -8.79 0.47 6.13
C LEU A 209 -9.47 1.27 7.24
N PHE A 210 -10.31 0.62 8.05
CA PHE A 210 -11.33 1.32 8.82
C PHE A 210 -10.98 1.54 10.29
N VAL A 211 -11.43 2.71 10.75
CA VAL A 211 -11.43 3.11 12.17
C VAL A 211 -12.81 3.61 12.58
N PRO A 212 -13.18 3.48 13.87
CA PRO A 212 -14.42 4.07 14.38
C PRO A 212 -14.43 5.60 14.23
N ASP A 213 -15.59 6.17 13.88
CA ASP A 213 -15.78 7.63 13.79
C ASP A 213 -15.46 8.36 15.11
N GLU A 214 -15.68 7.70 16.25
CA GLU A 214 -15.46 8.27 17.59
C GLU A 214 -13.97 8.39 17.93
N ASP A 215 -13.10 7.59 17.32
CA ASP A 215 -11.66 7.64 17.57
C ASP A 215 -10.82 7.35 16.31
N PRO A 216 -10.82 8.28 15.34
CA PRO A 216 -10.10 8.12 14.08
C PRO A 216 -8.57 8.10 14.25
N LEU A 217 -8.05 8.59 15.37
CA LEU A 217 -6.62 8.67 15.65
C LEU A 217 -6.09 7.54 16.55
N ARG A 218 -6.89 6.51 16.83
CA ARG A 218 -6.54 5.46 17.79
C ARG A 218 -5.22 4.75 17.53
N PHE A 219 -4.96 4.37 16.28
CA PHE A 219 -3.71 3.70 15.90
C PHE A 219 -2.52 4.63 16.01
N TYR A 220 -2.66 5.84 15.53
CA TYR A 220 -1.61 6.87 15.60
C TYR A 220 -1.19 7.17 17.04
N ARG A 221 -2.17 7.34 17.93
CA ARG A 221 -1.92 7.58 19.36
C ARG A 221 -1.16 6.41 19.97
N ARG A 222 -1.62 5.19 19.75
CA ARG A 222 -0.98 4.00 20.30
C ARG A 222 0.43 3.82 19.76
N ILE A 223 0.66 4.03 18.47
CA ILE A 223 1.99 3.94 17.86
C ILE A 223 2.91 5.05 18.41
N ALA A 224 2.39 6.25 18.61
CA ALA A 224 3.16 7.34 19.21
C ALA A 224 3.56 7.02 20.66
N GLU A 225 2.67 6.45 21.47
CA GLU A 225 2.97 5.98 22.83
C GLU A 225 4.08 4.91 22.80
N LEU A 226 3.96 3.89 21.97
CA LEU A 226 5.00 2.87 21.77
C LEU A 226 6.31 3.46 21.29
N GLY A 227 6.24 4.44 20.40
CA GLY A 227 7.42 5.13 19.88
C GLY A 227 8.22 5.83 20.96
N ARG A 228 7.58 6.32 22.04
CA ARG A 228 8.27 6.91 23.20
C ARG A 228 9.19 5.90 23.91
N GLU A 229 8.83 4.64 23.86
CA GLU A 229 9.62 3.59 24.46
C GLU A 229 10.65 3.00 23.47
N LEU A 230 10.22 2.77 22.24
CA LEU A 230 10.98 2.01 21.24
C LEU A 230 12.01 2.84 20.48
N LEU A 231 11.75 4.15 20.28
CA LEU A 231 12.70 5.03 19.61
C LEU A 231 13.91 5.34 20.48
N ARG A 232 15.06 5.45 19.84
CA ARG A 232 16.26 6.01 20.46
C ARG A 232 16.08 7.52 20.73
N PRO A 233 16.93 8.11 21.58
CA PRO A 233 17.04 9.57 21.59
C PRO A 233 17.26 10.08 20.16
N ASP A 234 16.54 11.12 19.76
CA ASP A 234 16.53 11.70 18.42
C ASP A 234 15.97 10.77 17.29
N GLY A 235 15.39 9.62 17.65
CA GLY A 235 14.66 8.76 16.73
C GLY A 235 13.40 9.45 16.21
N LYS A 236 12.98 9.08 14.98
CA LYS A 236 11.89 9.75 14.27
C LYS A 236 10.71 8.84 14.04
N LEU A 237 9.53 9.46 14.05
CA LEU A 237 8.25 8.82 13.77
C LEU A 237 7.70 9.35 12.44
N TYR A 238 7.27 8.44 11.56
CA TYR A 238 6.68 8.77 10.27
C TYR A 238 5.34 8.09 10.11
N PHE A 239 4.33 8.83 9.67
CA PHE A 239 3.00 8.32 9.38
C PHE A 239 2.53 8.74 7.98
N GLU A 240 1.87 7.83 7.28
CA GLU A 240 0.87 8.23 6.30
C GLU A 240 -0.41 8.61 7.05
N ILE A 241 -1.08 9.71 6.67
CA ILE A 241 -2.23 10.23 7.40
C ILE A 241 -3.44 10.48 6.49
N ASN A 242 -4.63 10.44 7.10
CA ASN A 242 -5.82 10.98 6.48
C ASN A 242 -5.70 12.51 6.39
N GLN A 243 -5.93 13.05 5.17
CA GLN A 243 -5.83 14.48 4.91
C GLN A 243 -6.74 15.35 5.78
N ALA A 244 -7.85 14.78 6.27
CA ALA A 244 -8.82 15.51 7.09
C ALA A 244 -8.30 15.82 8.51
N TYR A 245 -7.34 15.05 9.01
CA TYR A 245 -6.90 15.11 10.41
C TYR A 245 -5.50 15.69 10.62
N GLY A 246 -4.90 16.34 9.63
CA GLY A 246 -3.53 16.84 9.72
C GLY A 246 -3.25 17.68 10.97
N GLN A 247 -4.13 18.64 11.32
CA GLN A 247 -3.98 19.50 12.51
C GLN A 247 -4.23 18.75 13.82
N ASP A 248 -5.16 17.81 13.84
CA ASP A 248 -5.43 17.00 15.03
C ASP A 248 -4.28 16.03 15.30
N MET A 249 -3.65 15.51 14.23
CA MET A 249 -2.45 14.70 14.29
C MET A 249 -1.28 15.46 14.89
N ILE A 250 -1.00 16.68 14.43
CA ILE A 250 0.07 17.51 15.02
C ILE A 250 -0.14 17.65 16.53
N ARG A 251 -1.31 18.09 16.95
CA ARG A 251 -1.64 18.28 18.38
C ARG A 251 -1.46 17.00 19.17
N MET A 252 -1.97 15.87 18.66
CA MET A 252 -1.88 14.58 19.33
C MET A 252 -0.42 14.11 19.49
N ILE A 253 0.41 14.28 18.47
CA ILE A 253 1.82 13.89 18.49
C ILE A 253 2.63 14.81 19.42
N GLU A 254 2.39 16.13 19.43
CA GLU A 254 3.00 17.07 20.37
C GLU A 254 2.63 16.77 21.83
N MET A 255 1.36 16.41 22.10
CA MET A 255 0.90 15.95 23.42
C MET A 255 1.65 14.69 23.88
N ASN A 256 2.07 13.84 22.98
CA ASN A 256 2.94 12.69 23.23
C ASN A 256 4.43 13.09 23.35
N GLN A 257 4.74 14.38 23.51
CA GLN A 257 6.09 14.93 23.77
C GLN A 257 7.07 14.77 22.59
N TYR A 258 6.59 14.58 21.37
CA TYR A 258 7.40 14.71 20.17
C TYR A 258 7.62 16.19 19.84
N ARG A 259 8.70 16.49 19.11
CA ARG A 259 9.11 17.85 18.75
C ARG A 259 9.30 17.94 17.24
N ASP A 260 9.28 19.16 16.72
CA ASP A 260 9.50 19.46 15.30
C ASP A 260 8.49 18.76 14.38
N VAL A 261 7.26 18.58 14.89
CA VAL A 261 6.18 17.89 14.19
C VAL A 261 5.73 18.69 12.97
N ARG A 262 5.69 18.05 11.82
CA ARG A 262 5.26 18.69 10.58
C ARG A 262 4.40 17.76 9.72
N VAL A 263 3.50 18.34 8.97
CA VAL A 263 2.70 17.67 7.93
C VAL A 263 3.25 18.05 6.56
N ILE A 264 3.46 17.06 5.73
CA ILE A 264 3.97 17.19 4.37
C ILE A 264 2.87 16.79 3.40
N LYS A 265 2.71 17.60 2.36
CA LYS A 265 1.73 17.35 1.31
C LYS A 265 2.28 16.42 0.24
N ASP A 266 1.39 15.58 -0.31
CA ASP A 266 1.67 14.78 -1.49
C ASP A 266 1.73 15.64 -2.78
N ILE A 267 2.05 15.01 -3.90
CA ILE A 267 2.12 15.66 -5.22
C ILE A 267 0.80 16.31 -5.65
N PHE A 268 -0.32 15.92 -5.05
CA PHE A 268 -1.64 16.50 -5.30
C PHE A 268 -1.99 17.65 -4.34
N GLY A 269 -1.07 18.02 -3.45
CA GLY A 269 -1.24 19.10 -2.47
C GLY A 269 -2.09 18.74 -1.26
N LYS A 270 -2.37 17.46 -1.03
CA LYS A 270 -3.13 16.95 0.12
C LYS A 270 -2.19 16.60 1.27
N ASP A 271 -2.60 16.88 2.50
CA ASP A 271 -1.86 16.47 3.70
C ASP A 271 -1.75 14.94 3.70
N ARG A 272 -0.51 14.41 3.67
CA ARG A 272 -0.28 12.97 3.46
C ARG A 272 0.69 12.34 4.43
N ILE A 273 1.75 13.02 4.80
CA ILE A 273 2.80 12.48 5.66
C ILE A 273 2.94 13.36 6.88
N LEU A 274 3.01 12.73 8.06
CA LEU A 274 3.40 13.39 9.31
C LEU A 274 4.74 12.82 9.78
N THR A 275 5.62 13.70 10.22
CA THR A 275 6.91 13.36 10.83
C THR A 275 7.27 14.35 11.90
#